data_7fff4990383f88903447b37d3ffdcf33
#
_entry.id   7fff4990383f88903447b37d3ffdcf33
#
_cell.length_a   1.000
_cell.length_b   1.000
_cell.length_c   1.000
_cell.angle_alpha   90.00
_cell.angle_beta   90.00
_cell.angle_gamma   90.00
#
_symmetry.space_group_name_H-M   'P 1'
#
loop_
_entity.id
_entity.type
_entity.pdbx_description
1 polymer ?
#
loop_
_entity_poly.entity_id
_entity_poly.type
_entity_poly.pdbx_seq_one_letter_code
_entity_poly.pdbx_strand_id
1 'polypeptide(L)'
;MWPVMKPRPPNSGSTSQNSANGPDMLFCYRVWRKSARRGEDLPKIGDRLHDENTGAFLQSLLENAKTPEQQSYALGFLCHYAADCALHPYVVMITKPGAAYGRPGGHGYFEIALDSFLHQKDTGKSAVPVNDNTPALNGQALDGAVELLQAGIQAALGLTVSRQALKDSFAHTRMLRGHFVSRLRVKYALFWLVEPLFGGRGFITGHITPARLAGTRKGEKPLPEVWEHPFTGEEQQTDLAGLLDQAERTGAAYMLAAQGYWQGKLRLERAMEVIGSRSYLSGLEDARSAPARQQEPAPVEQPEAEPAVETEAEEQQPRWEDIDISGELDDNSVG
;
A
#
# COMPACT_ATOMS: atom_id res chain seq x y z
N MET A 1 3.80 1.54 -8.18
CA MET A 1 4.01 0.14 -7.78
C MET A 1 5.38 0.07 -7.16
N TRP A 2 5.41 -0.16 -5.86
CA TRP A 2 6.62 -0.02 -5.05
C TRP A 2 7.62 -1.14 -5.27
N PRO A 3 8.91 -0.83 -5.10
CA PRO A 3 9.95 -1.86 -5.14
C PRO A 3 9.59 -2.94 -4.14
N VAL A 4 9.69 -4.17 -4.57
CA VAL A 4 9.46 -5.33 -3.73
C VAL A 4 10.41 -5.25 -2.54
N MET A 5 9.91 -4.72 -1.41
CA MET A 5 10.50 -5.06 -0.13
C MET A 5 10.43 -6.58 -0.06
N LYS A 6 11.57 -7.23 -0.20
CA LYS A 6 11.60 -8.69 -0.18
C LYS A 6 11.45 -9.13 1.27
N PRO A 7 10.22 -9.43 1.76
CA PRO A 7 10.15 -10.29 2.91
C PRO A 7 10.72 -11.62 2.43
N ARG A 8 11.79 -12.09 3.01
CA ARG A 8 12.20 -13.48 2.89
C ARG A 8 11.69 -14.25 4.11
N PRO A 9 10.42 -14.69 4.12
CA PRO A 9 10.08 -15.79 4.99
C PRO A 9 10.66 -17.05 4.37
N PRO A 10 11.21 -17.96 5.14
CA PRO A 10 11.63 -19.25 4.64
C PRO A 10 10.39 -19.95 4.03
N ASN A 11 10.42 -20.25 2.74
CA ASN A 11 9.49 -21.08 1.96
C ASN A 11 8.20 -20.48 1.37
N SER A 12 8.01 -19.17 1.18
CA SER A 12 6.76 -18.62 0.62
C SER A 12 6.98 -17.77 -0.64
N GLY A 13 7.60 -18.32 -1.69
CA GLY A 13 8.14 -17.53 -2.81
C GLY A 13 7.14 -16.79 -3.70
N SER A 14 5.94 -17.28 -3.96
CA SER A 14 5.04 -16.69 -4.97
C SER A 14 3.87 -15.88 -4.39
N THR A 15 3.38 -16.24 -3.22
CA THR A 15 2.17 -15.64 -2.65
C THR A 15 2.44 -14.26 -2.04
N SER A 16 3.56 -14.08 -1.34
CA SER A 16 3.95 -12.77 -0.76
C SER A 16 4.31 -11.74 -1.82
N GLN A 17 4.88 -12.15 -2.94
CA GLN A 17 5.21 -11.23 -4.04
C GLN A 17 3.97 -10.68 -4.74
N ASN A 18 2.90 -11.48 -4.90
CA ASN A 18 1.66 -11.00 -5.48
C ASN A 18 0.90 -10.06 -4.55
N SER A 19 0.95 -10.31 -3.26
CA SER A 19 0.26 -9.49 -2.26
C SER A 19 0.95 -8.16 -1.97
N ALA A 20 2.23 -8.02 -2.32
CA ALA A 20 2.94 -6.73 -2.28
C ALA A 20 2.37 -5.68 -3.26
N ASN A 21 1.33 -6.01 -4.01
CA ASN A 21 0.54 -5.07 -4.80
C ASN A 21 -0.66 -4.51 -4.04
N GLY A 22 -0.90 -4.95 -2.82
CA GLY A 22 -2.02 -4.49 -2.02
C GLY A 22 -3.36 -4.52 -2.78
N PRO A 23 -4.17 -3.45 -2.66
CA PRO A 23 -5.42 -3.28 -3.40
C PRO A 23 -5.23 -2.86 -4.86
N ASP A 24 -4.04 -2.47 -5.32
CA ASP A 24 -3.75 -1.94 -6.66
C ASP A 24 -4.15 -2.87 -7.81
N MET A 25 -4.15 -4.18 -7.55
CA MET A 25 -4.62 -5.14 -8.54
C MET A 25 -6.06 -4.88 -8.96
N LEU A 26 -6.88 -4.26 -8.11
CA LEU A 26 -8.28 -3.95 -8.41
C LEU A 26 -8.39 -2.92 -9.53
N PHE A 27 -7.44 -1.98 -9.66
CA PHE A 27 -7.39 -0.99 -10.71
C PHE A 27 -7.24 -1.61 -12.11
N CYS A 28 -6.66 -2.79 -12.20
CA CYS A 28 -6.45 -3.47 -13.47
C CYS A 28 -7.70 -4.22 -13.99
N TYR A 29 -8.77 -4.34 -13.17
CA TYR A 29 -9.95 -5.08 -13.56
C TYR A 29 -10.67 -4.44 -14.73
N ARG A 30 -10.67 -5.11 -15.89
CA ARG A 30 -11.36 -4.69 -17.12
C ARG A 30 -11.16 -3.20 -17.45
N VAL A 31 -9.96 -2.68 -17.19
CA VAL A 31 -9.62 -1.25 -17.35
C VAL A 31 -9.88 -0.73 -18.78
N TRP A 32 -9.84 -1.61 -19.79
CA TRP A 32 -10.20 -1.31 -21.19
C TRP A 32 -11.70 -1.14 -21.45
N ARG A 33 -12.55 -1.37 -20.43
CA ARG A 33 -14.01 -1.14 -20.51
C ARG A 33 -14.38 0.11 -19.72
N LYS A 34 -15.37 0.85 -20.23
CA LYS A 34 -16.00 1.94 -19.47
C LYS A 34 -16.59 1.38 -18.17
N SER A 35 -16.57 2.14 -17.07
CA SER A 35 -17.06 1.72 -15.75
C SER A 35 -18.44 1.07 -15.80
N ALA A 36 -19.41 1.70 -16.45
CA ALA A 36 -20.77 1.17 -16.61
C ALA A 36 -20.89 -0.19 -17.34
N ARG A 37 -19.80 -0.68 -17.96
CA ARG A 37 -19.76 -1.96 -18.70
C ARG A 37 -18.81 -2.98 -18.08
N ARG A 38 -18.28 -2.71 -16.89
CA ARG A 38 -17.37 -3.63 -16.19
C ARG A 38 -18.10 -4.75 -15.48
N GLY A 39 -19.38 -4.55 -15.15
CA GLY A 39 -20.17 -5.39 -14.24
C GLY A 39 -19.97 -4.91 -12.81
N GLU A 40 -18.91 -5.37 -12.14
CA GLU A 40 -18.47 -4.83 -10.87
C GLU A 40 -17.40 -3.76 -11.10
N ASP A 41 -17.43 -2.65 -10.36
CA ASP A 41 -16.45 -1.56 -10.51
C ASP A 41 -15.32 -1.70 -9.49
N LEU A 42 -14.50 -2.77 -9.65
CA LEU A 42 -13.35 -3.03 -8.78
C LEU A 42 -12.36 -1.87 -8.70
N PRO A 43 -12.07 -1.11 -9.78
CA PRO A 43 -11.23 0.07 -9.64
C PRO A 43 -11.75 1.08 -8.62
N LYS A 44 -13.05 1.35 -8.60
CA LYS A 44 -13.66 2.25 -7.60
C LYS A 44 -13.59 1.66 -6.18
N ILE A 45 -13.69 0.34 -6.04
CA ILE A 45 -13.49 -0.34 -4.75
C ILE A 45 -12.03 -0.19 -4.33
N GLY A 46 -11.09 -0.34 -5.25
CA GLY A 46 -9.67 -0.09 -5.01
C GLY A 46 -9.42 1.32 -4.47
N ASP A 47 -9.95 2.37 -5.14
CA ASP A 47 -9.85 3.76 -4.67
C ASP A 47 -10.34 3.90 -3.22
N ARG A 48 -11.50 3.33 -2.91
CA ARG A 48 -12.08 3.41 -1.57
C ARG A 48 -11.25 2.69 -0.50
N LEU A 49 -10.68 1.53 -0.83
CA LEU A 49 -9.83 0.77 0.08
C LEU A 49 -8.52 1.48 0.43
N HIS A 50 -8.08 2.44 -0.39
CA HIS A 50 -6.90 3.26 -0.08
C HIS A 50 -7.19 4.35 0.95
N ASP A 51 -8.47 4.67 1.22
CA ASP A 51 -8.80 5.83 2.06
C ASP A 51 -9.95 5.58 3.07
N GLU A 52 -10.75 4.52 2.88
CA GLU A 52 -11.91 4.27 3.72
C GLU A 52 -11.73 2.99 4.56
N ASN A 53 -11.84 3.11 5.90
CA ASN A 53 -11.85 1.99 6.84
C ASN A 53 -10.68 1.00 6.66
N THR A 54 -9.49 1.52 6.40
CA THR A 54 -8.29 0.71 6.14
C THR A 54 -7.98 -0.26 7.27
N GLY A 55 -8.11 0.20 8.54
CA GLY A 55 -7.93 -0.65 9.71
C GLY A 55 -8.90 -1.84 9.76
N ALA A 56 -10.18 -1.64 9.42
CA ALA A 56 -11.16 -2.74 9.38
C ALA A 56 -10.80 -3.78 8.31
N PHE A 57 -10.30 -3.32 7.15
CA PHE A 57 -9.80 -4.22 6.11
C PHE A 57 -8.61 -5.05 6.60
N LEU A 58 -7.59 -4.38 7.18
CA LEU A 58 -6.37 -5.04 7.66
C LEU A 58 -6.64 -5.98 8.82
N GLN A 59 -7.53 -5.61 9.75
CA GLN A 59 -7.98 -6.49 10.81
C GLN A 59 -8.63 -7.76 10.25
N SER A 60 -9.52 -7.60 9.27
CA SER A 60 -10.16 -8.74 8.59
C SER A 60 -9.13 -9.65 7.91
N LEU A 61 -8.05 -9.10 7.31
CA LEU A 61 -6.97 -9.93 6.77
C LEU A 61 -6.31 -10.79 7.84
N LEU A 62 -6.01 -10.22 9.02
CA LEU A 62 -5.38 -10.95 10.12
C LEU A 62 -6.30 -12.05 10.65
N GLU A 63 -7.58 -11.72 10.89
CA GLU A 63 -8.56 -12.65 11.44
C GLU A 63 -8.88 -13.83 10.53
N ASN A 64 -8.85 -13.61 9.20
CA ASN A 64 -9.24 -14.64 8.22
C ASN A 64 -8.05 -15.39 7.61
N ALA A 65 -6.80 -14.98 7.85
CA ALA A 65 -5.61 -15.67 7.35
C ALA A 65 -5.30 -16.94 8.20
N LYS A 66 -5.87 -18.08 7.80
CA LYS A 66 -5.77 -19.36 8.52
C LYS A 66 -4.72 -20.31 7.96
N THR A 67 -4.39 -20.19 6.66
CA THR A 67 -3.38 -21.02 6.03
C THR A 67 -2.06 -20.29 5.84
N PRO A 68 -0.92 -20.99 5.69
CA PRO A 68 0.37 -20.32 5.42
C PRO A 68 0.34 -19.45 4.16
N GLU A 69 -0.41 -19.84 3.12
CA GLU A 69 -0.57 -19.06 1.89
C GLU A 69 -1.36 -17.78 2.16
N GLN A 70 -2.45 -17.84 2.94
CA GLN A 70 -3.23 -16.68 3.33
C GLN A 70 -2.41 -15.74 4.22
N GLN A 71 -1.67 -16.27 5.20
CA GLN A 71 -0.77 -15.46 6.04
C GLN A 71 0.32 -14.79 5.20
N SER A 72 0.93 -15.52 4.27
CA SER A 72 1.90 -14.96 3.33
C SER A 72 1.29 -13.85 2.47
N TYR A 73 0.04 -14.01 2.03
CA TYR A 73 -0.69 -12.96 1.31
C TYR A 73 -0.91 -11.72 2.19
N ALA A 74 -1.38 -11.90 3.41
CA ALA A 74 -1.61 -10.80 4.35
C ALA A 74 -0.31 -10.04 4.69
N LEU A 75 0.82 -10.73 4.89
CA LEU A 75 2.13 -10.09 5.13
C LEU A 75 2.56 -9.19 3.96
N GLY A 76 2.43 -9.66 2.72
CA GLY A 76 2.74 -8.83 1.56
C GLY A 76 1.81 -7.63 1.44
N PHE A 77 0.54 -7.78 1.79
CA PHE A 77 -0.42 -6.67 1.82
C PHE A 77 -0.04 -5.60 2.86
N LEU A 78 0.41 -6.02 4.06
CA LEU A 78 0.93 -5.10 5.08
C LEU A 78 2.20 -4.37 4.63
N CYS A 79 3.08 -5.02 3.86
CA CYS A 79 4.25 -4.35 3.26
C CYS A 79 3.82 -3.25 2.28
N HIS A 80 2.82 -3.51 1.44
CA HIS A 80 2.28 -2.51 0.54
C HIS A 80 1.69 -1.33 1.32
N TYR A 81 0.86 -1.61 2.31
CA TYR A 81 0.27 -0.60 3.17
C TYR A 81 1.33 0.32 3.81
N ALA A 82 2.39 -0.25 4.39
CA ALA A 82 3.47 0.53 4.99
C ALA A 82 4.20 1.40 3.95
N ALA A 83 4.42 0.86 2.74
CA ALA A 83 5.10 1.58 1.67
C ALA A 83 4.26 2.76 1.18
N ASP A 84 2.97 2.54 0.93
CA ASP A 84 2.06 3.57 0.44
C ASP A 84 1.90 4.70 1.47
N CYS A 85 1.63 4.37 2.72
CA CYS A 85 1.50 5.37 3.78
C CYS A 85 2.76 6.25 3.93
N ALA A 86 3.95 5.70 3.69
CA ALA A 86 5.20 6.45 3.80
C ALA A 86 5.51 7.28 2.55
N LEU A 87 5.22 6.75 1.36
CA LEU A 87 5.73 7.30 0.09
C LEU A 87 4.70 8.13 -0.67
N HIS A 88 3.39 7.82 -0.60
CA HIS A 88 2.37 8.54 -1.36
C HIS A 88 2.30 10.05 -1.07
N PRO A 89 2.45 10.54 0.19
CA PRO A 89 2.52 11.99 0.39
C PRO A 89 3.60 12.66 -0.45
N TYR A 90 4.79 12.04 -0.55
CA TYR A 90 5.87 12.52 -1.39
C TYR A 90 5.53 12.42 -2.89
N VAL A 91 4.90 11.31 -3.31
CA VAL A 91 4.45 11.14 -4.70
C VAL A 91 3.43 12.21 -5.09
N VAL A 92 2.44 12.45 -4.25
CA VAL A 92 1.45 13.52 -4.45
C VAL A 92 2.12 14.87 -4.58
N MET A 93 3.07 15.20 -3.70
CA MET A 93 3.80 16.45 -3.72
C MET A 93 4.59 16.63 -5.02
N ILE A 94 5.34 15.59 -5.47
CA ILE A 94 6.23 15.70 -6.63
C ILE A 94 5.49 15.61 -7.97
N THR A 95 4.24 15.14 -7.95
CA THR A 95 3.39 14.99 -9.13
C THR A 95 2.27 16.04 -9.23
N LYS A 96 2.17 16.96 -8.26
CA LYS A 96 1.24 18.10 -8.34
C LYS A 96 1.56 19.02 -9.53
N PRO A 97 0.56 19.72 -10.09
CA PRO A 97 0.80 20.66 -11.19
C PRO A 97 1.94 21.63 -10.89
N GLY A 98 2.88 21.78 -11.84
CA GLY A 98 4.08 22.61 -11.68
C GLY A 98 5.27 21.94 -11.00
N ALA A 99 5.12 20.77 -10.39
CA ALA A 99 6.21 19.99 -9.83
C ALA A 99 6.96 19.18 -10.91
N ALA A 100 8.07 18.53 -10.53
CA ALA A 100 8.96 17.82 -11.45
C ALA A 100 8.26 16.75 -12.31
N TYR A 101 7.24 16.10 -11.77
CA TYR A 101 6.42 15.10 -12.46
C TYR A 101 4.97 15.55 -12.65
N GLY A 102 4.67 16.84 -12.52
CA GLY A 102 3.34 17.46 -12.61
C GLY A 102 2.73 17.46 -14.02
N ARG A 103 2.68 16.32 -14.66
CA ARG A 103 2.11 16.09 -16.00
C ARG A 103 1.06 14.97 -15.97
N PRO A 104 0.16 14.89 -16.96
CA PRO A 104 -0.75 13.76 -17.06
C PRO A 104 -0.01 12.42 -17.01
N GLY A 105 -0.47 11.49 -16.15
CA GLY A 105 0.19 10.21 -15.90
C GLY A 105 1.51 10.31 -15.12
N GLY A 106 1.83 11.47 -14.56
CA GLY A 106 3.07 11.70 -13.82
C GLY A 106 3.20 10.84 -12.56
N HIS A 107 2.10 10.56 -11.87
CA HIS A 107 2.03 9.69 -10.70
C HIS A 107 2.55 8.28 -11.04
N GLY A 108 1.88 7.56 -11.92
CA GLY A 108 2.31 6.21 -12.31
C GLY A 108 3.69 6.20 -12.98
N TYR A 109 4.04 7.28 -13.73
CA TYR A 109 5.37 7.39 -14.30
C TYR A 109 6.46 7.51 -13.23
N PHE A 110 6.23 8.28 -12.17
CA PHE A 110 7.19 8.44 -11.08
C PHE A 110 7.42 7.11 -10.36
N GLU A 111 6.35 6.39 -10.02
CA GLU A 111 6.42 5.07 -9.38
C GLU A 111 7.22 4.06 -10.23
N ILE A 112 6.91 3.97 -11.53
CA ILE A 112 7.65 3.10 -12.45
C ILE A 112 9.12 3.54 -12.61
N ALA A 113 9.39 4.85 -12.56
CA ALA A 113 10.75 5.37 -12.62
C ALA A 113 11.54 5.02 -11.35
N LEU A 114 10.91 5.11 -10.19
CA LEU A 114 11.49 4.69 -8.91
C LEU A 114 11.76 3.19 -8.89
N ASP A 115 10.79 2.38 -9.27
CA ASP A 115 10.96 0.91 -9.40
C ASP A 115 12.13 0.55 -10.32
N SER A 116 12.21 1.21 -11.48
CA SER A 116 13.28 0.97 -12.45
C SER A 116 14.66 1.35 -11.88
N PHE A 117 14.73 2.46 -11.16
CA PHE A 117 15.96 2.94 -10.52
C PHE A 117 16.43 2.00 -9.42
N LEU A 118 15.53 1.61 -8.51
CA LEU A 118 15.85 0.71 -7.40
C LEU A 118 16.23 -0.68 -7.91
N HIS A 119 15.49 -1.22 -8.89
CA HIS A 119 15.85 -2.49 -9.51
C HIS A 119 17.23 -2.45 -10.15
N GLN A 120 17.59 -1.37 -10.85
CA GLN A 120 18.91 -1.19 -11.44
C GLN A 120 20.00 -1.09 -10.37
N LYS A 121 19.74 -0.34 -9.29
CA LYS A 121 20.67 -0.20 -8.16
C LYS A 121 20.95 -1.55 -7.50
N ASP A 122 19.92 -2.36 -7.28
CA ASP A 122 20.03 -3.63 -6.55
C ASP A 122 20.58 -4.78 -7.42
N THR A 123 20.28 -4.78 -8.71
CA THR A 123 20.58 -5.94 -9.57
C THR A 123 21.54 -5.64 -10.73
N GLY A 124 21.85 -4.38 -10.97
CA GLY A 124 22.60 -3.94 -12.17
C GLY A 124 21.82 -4.03 -13.49
N LYS A 125 20.55 -4.48 -13.46
CA LYS A 125 19.72 -4.69 -14.65
C LYS A 125 18.73 -3.55 -14.83
N SER A 126 18.64 -2.98 -16.03
CA SER A 126 17.71 -1.87 -16.32
C SER A 126 16.27 -2.29 -16.56
N ALA A 127 16.01 -3.56 -16.84
CA ALA A 127 14.66 -4.07 -17.12
C ALA A 127 14.07 -4.73 -15.89
N VAL A 128 13.02 -4.15 -15.34
CA VAL A 128 12.25 -4.75 -14.24
C VAL A 128 11.61 -6.05 -14.71
N PRO A 129 11.82 -7.18 -14.03
CA PRO A 129 11.26 -8.47 -14.42
C PRO A 129 9.78 -8.54 -14.01
N VAL A 130 8.91 -8.05 -14.85
CA VAL A 130 7.48 -7.87 -14.57
C VAL A 130 6.77 -9.17 -14.18
N ASN A 131 7.14 -10.27 -14.78
CA ASN A 131 6.54 -11.59 -14.48
C ASN A 131 7.05 -12.18 -13.16
N ASP A 132 8.27 -11.85 -12.74
CA ASP A 132 8.84 -12.35 -11.49
C ASP A 132 8.23 -11.61 -10.30
N ASN A 133 7.84 -10.34 -10.49
CA ASN A 133 7.20 -9.52 -9.47
C ASN A 133 5.68 -9.72 -9.37
N THR A 134 5.08 -10.38 -10.36
CA THR A 134 3.66 -10.72 -10.34
C THR A 134 3.49 -12.17 -10.82
N PRO A 135 4.00 -13.15 -10.06
CA PRO A 135 3.86 -14.55 -10.42
C PRO A 135 2.36 -14.92 -10.48
N ALA A 136 2.01 -15.91 -11.29
CA ALA A 136 0.64 -16.39 -11.32
C ALA A 136 0.30 -17.05 -9.98
N LEU A 137 -0.73 -16.53 -9.31
CA LEU A 137 -1.41 -17.31 -8.28
C LEU A 137 -2.33 -18.31 -8.94
N ASN A 138 -2.36 -19.53 -8.44
CA ASN A 138 -3.23 -20.60 -8.92
C ASN A 138 -3.70 -21.48 -7.74
N GLY A 139 -4.72 -22.28 -8.01
CA GLY A 139 -5.23 -23.24 -7.04
C GLY A 139 -5.55 -22.59 -5.70
N GLN A 140 -5.11 -23.26 -4.64
CA GLN A 140 -5.42 -22.89 -3.25
C GLN A 140 -4.90 -21.51 -2.85
N ALA A 141 -3.75 -21.09 -3.36
CA ALA A 141 -3.19 -19.78 -3.08
C ALA A 141 -4.06 -18.64 -3.65
N LEU A 142 -4.56 -18.81 -4.89
CA LEU A 142 -5.48 -17.84 -5.49
C LEU A 142 -6.83 -17.82 -4.76
N ASP A 143 -7.38 -18.99 -4.43
CA ASP A 143 -8.64 -19.08 -3.72
C ASP A 143 -8.56 -18.44 -2.34
N GLY A 144 -7.48 -18.69 -1.61
CA GLY A 144 -7.22 -18.09 -0.29
C GLY A 144 -7.07 -16.57 -0.35
N ALA A 145 -6.35 -16.03 -1.35
CA ALA A 145 -6.23 -14.60 -1.56
C ALA A 145 -7.59 -13.94 -1.87
N VAL A 146 -8.40 -14.59 -2.71
CA VAL A 146 -9.75 -14.13 -3.06
C VAL A 146 -10.68 -14.13 -1.83
N GLU A 147 -10.59 -15.13 -0.96
CA GLU A 147 -11.36 -15.19 0.29
C GLU A 147 -11.01 -14.05 1.22
N LEU A 148 -9.71 -13.78 1.40
CA LEU A 148 -9.24 -12.66 2.22
C LEU A 148 -9.73 -11.32 1.68
N LEU A 149 -9.64 -11.11 0.36
CA LEU A 149 -10.11 -9.87 -0.27
C LEU A 149 -11.63 -9.69 -0.12
N GLN A 150 -12.42 -10.76 -0.31
CA GLN A 150 -13.88 -10.69 -0.10
C GLN A 150 -14.21 -10.31 1.35
N ALA A 151 -13.57 -10.97 2.32
CA ALA A 151 -13.79 -10.69 3.74
C ALA A 151 -13.38 -9.25 4.09
N GLY A 152 -12.21 -8.78 3.61
CA GLY A 152 -11.72 -7.44 3.84
C GLY A 152 -12.61 -6.37 3.21
N ILE A 153 -13.04 -6.53 1.95
CA ILE A 153 -13.95 -5.61 1.27
C ILE A 153 -15.30 -5.55 2.01
N GLN A 154 -15.82 -6.69 2.45
CA GLN A 154 -17.05 -6.72 3.23
C GLN A 154 -16.89 -6.01 4.57
N ALA A 155 -15.78 -6.22 5.28
CA ALA A 155 -15.52 -5.61 6.58
C ALA A 155 -15.34 -4.08 6.46
N ALA A 156 -14.58 -3.61 5.47
CA ALA A 156 -14.28 -2.19 5.31
C ALA A 156 -15.43 -1.39 4.67
N LEU A 157 -16.07 -1.96 3.65
CA LEU A 157 -16.98 -1.21 2.78
C LEU A 157 -18.43 -1.71 2.82
N GLY A 158 -18.71 -2.84 3.48
CA GLY A 158 -20.03 -3.47 3.46
C GLY A 158 -20.44 -4.01 2.09
N LEU A 159 -19.49 -4.22 1.18
CA LEU A 159 -19.76 -4.64 -0.20
C LEU A 159 -19.45 -6.12 -0.40
N THR A 160 -20.28 -6.78 -1.21
CA THR A 160 -20.03 -8.13 -1.69
C THR A 160 -19.49 -8.07 -3.12
N VAL A 161 -18.34 -8.72 -3.36
CA VAL A 161 -17.69 -8.81 -4.67
C VAL A 161 -17.61 -10.26 -5.11
N SER A 162 -17.83 -10.53 -6.39
CA SER A 162 -17.77 -11.91 -6.90
C SER A 162 -16.34 -12.46 -6.89
N ARG A 163 -16.20 -13.75 -6.56
CA ARG A 163 -14.91 -14.46 -6.62
C ARG A 163 -14.28 -14.38 -8.01
N GLN A 164 -15.11 -14.46 -9.05
CA GLN A 164 -14.62 -14.42 -10.42
C GLN A 164 -14.05 -13.05 -10.80
N ALA A 165 -14.68 -11.95 -10.36
CA ALA A 165 -14.16 -10.62 -10.63
C ALA A 165 -12.78 -10.40 -9.96
N LEU A 166 -12.60 -10.89 -8.73
CA LEU A 166 -11.31 -10.85 -8.05
C LEU A 166 -10.25 -11.73 -8.75
N LYS A 167 -10.61 -12.95 -9.16
CA LYS A 167 -9.71 -13.80 -9.96
C LYS A 167 -9.31 -13.15 -11.29
N ASP A 168 -10.28 -12.56 -11.98
CA ASP A 168 -10.03 -11.80 -13.21
C ASP A 168 -9.08 -10.63 -12.96
N SER A 169 -9.21 -9.94 -11.82
CA SER A 169 -8.34 -8.81 -11.46
C SER A 169 -6.87 -9.24 -11.34
N PHE A 170 -6.56 -10.37 -10.71
CA PHE A 170 -5.20 -10.94 -10.70
C PHE A 170 -4.69 -11.24 -12.10
N ALA A 171 -5.51 -11.88 -12.92
CA ALA A 171 -5.15 -12.23 -14.30
C ALA A 171 -4.91 -10.99 -15.15
N HIS A 172 -5.77 -9.97 -15.04
CA HIS A 172 -5.65 -8.72 -15.77
C HIS A 172 -4.42 -7.92 -15.35
N THR A 173 -4.12 -7.84 -14.05
CA THR A 173 -2.89 -7.21 -13.55
C THR A 173 -1.66 -7.83 -14.18
N ARG A 174 -1.56 -9.16 -14.17
CA ARG A 174 -0.44 -9.88 -14.77
C ARG A 174 -0.35 -9.66 -16.28
N MET A 175 -1.49 -9.69 -16.98
CA MET A 175 -1.56 -9.45 -18.42
C MET A 175 -1.09 -8.04 -18.77
N LEU A 176 -1.63 -7.01 -18.11
CA LEU A 176 -1.29 -5.61 -18.38
C LEU A 176 0.19 -5.34 -18.13
N ARG A 177 0.73 -5.80 -17.00
CA ARG A 177 2.15 -5.65 -16.68
C ARG A 177 3.05 -6.28 -17.74
N GLY A 178 2.72 -7.45 -18.23
CA GLY A 178 3.45 -8.09 -19.31
C GLY A 178 3.46 -7.27 -20.62
N HIS A 179 2.39 -6.52 -20.89
CA HIS A 179 2.28 -5.65 -22.05
C HIS A 179 3.01 -4.31 -21.90
N PHE A 180 3.17 -3.81 -20.69
CA PHE A 180 3.80 -2.51 -20.42
C PHE A 180 5.33 -2.54 -20.40
N VAL A 181 5.96 -3.65 -20.75
CA VAL A 181 7.42 -3.71 -20.94
C VAL A 181 7.80 -3.25 -22.34
N SER A 182 8.67 -2.24 -22.42
CA SER A 182 9.18 -1.71 -23.70
C SER A 182 10.63 -1.28 -23.59
N ARG A 183 11.56 -2.25 -23.66
CA ARG A 183 13.01 -2.00 -23.51
C ARG A 183 13.55 -0.96 -24.50
N LEU A 184 13.10 -1.00 -25.76
CA LEU A 184 13.51 -0.06 -26.80
C LEU A 184 12.57 1.15 -26.93
N ARG A 185 11.62 1.32 -25.98
CA ARG A 185 10.62 2.39 -25.96
C ARG A 185 9.73 2.51 -27.21
N VAL A 186 9.73 1.52 -28.08
CA VAL A 186 8.90 1.49 -29.30
C VAL A 186 7.42 1.51 -28.92
N LYS A 187 7.00 0.67 -27.96
CA LYS A 187 5.61 0.67 -27.46
C LYS A 187 5.27 2.01 -26.80
N TYR A 188 6.22 2.63 -26.09
CA TYR A 188 6.02 3.95 -25.51
C TYR A 188 5.67 4.99 -26.59
N ALA A 189 6.46 5.07 -27.65
CA ALA A 189 6.22 6.00 -28.75
C ALA A 189 4.86 5.75 -29.44
N LEU A 190 4.53 4.50 -29.69
CA LEU A 190 3.25 4.12 -30.29
C LEU A 190 2.06 4.51 -29.40
N PHE A 191 2.10 4.12 -28.13
CA PHE A 191 1.01 4.46 -27.20
C PHE A 191 0.92 5.96 -26.95
N TRP A 192 2.04 6.68 -26.85
CA TRP A 192 2.05 8.13 -26.71
C TRP A 192 1.31 8.83 -27.86
N LEU A 193 1.37 8.28 -29.08
CA LEU A 193 0.65 8.83 -30.24
C LEU A 193 -0.86 8.60 -30.15
N VAL A 194 -1.29 7.43 -29.68
CA VAL A 194 -2.71 7.01 -29.74
C VAL A 194 -3.47 7.21 -28.43
N GLU A 195 -2.82 7.29 -27.28
CA GLU A 195 -3.48 7.37 -25.97
C GLU A 195 -4.41 8.58 -25.75
N PRO A 196 -4.24 9.75 -26.42
CA PRO A 196 -5.21 10.82 -26.32
C PRO A 196 -6.64 10.41 -26.75
N LEU A 197 -6.73 9.36 -27.56
CA LEU A 197 -8.03 8.79 -28.01
C LEU A 197 -8.68 7.85 -26.98
N PHE A 198 -7.90 7.41 -25.96
CA PHE A 198 -8.32 6.32 -25.05
C PHE A 198 -8.26 6.67 -23.56
N GLY A 199 -8.10 7.91 -23.18
CA GLY A 199 -8.05 8.29 -21.77
C GLY A 199 -7.12 9.47 -21.46
N GLY A 200 -6.49 10.02 -22.50
CA GLY A 200 -5.59 11.17 -22.37
C GLY A 200 -4.12 10.76 -22.20
N ARG A 201 -3.26 11.77 -22.27
CA ARG A 201 -1.81 11.60 -22.17
C ARG A 201 -1.41 11.00 -20.82
N GLY A 202 -0.53 10.01 -20.83
CA GLY A 202 0.00 9.38 -19.62
C GLY A 202 -0.84 8.22 -19.10
N PHE A 203 -2.06 8.00 -19.61
CA PHE A 203 -2.93 6.91 -19.15
C PHE A 203 -2.29 5.52 -19.35
N ILE A 204 -1.60 5.32 -20.46
CA ILE A 204 -0.87 4.08 -20.77
C ILE A 204 0.63 4.28 -20.59
N THR A 205 1.15 5.36 -21.15
CA THR A 205 2.61 5.62 -21.16
C THR A 205 3.19 5.90 -19.79
N GLY A 206 2.38 6.33 -18.82
CA GLY A 206 2.76 6.44 -17.41
C GLY A 206 3.15 5.11 -16.76
N HIS A 207 2.68 3.98 -17.31
CA HIS A 207 2.94 2.65 -16.74
C HIS A 207 3.97 1.82 -17.52
N ILE A 208 4.62 2.39 -18.55
CA ILE A 208 5.59 1.64 -19.38
C ILE A 208 6.97 1.61 -18.73
N THR A 209 7.46 0.39 -18.47
CA THR A 209 8.80 0.12 -17.92
C THR A 209 9.81 -0.25 -19.01
N PRO A 210 11.11 0.08 -18.90
CA PRO A 210 11.71 0.91 -17.85
C PRO A 210 11.41 2.41 -18.03
N ALA A 211 11.30 3.13 -16.92
CA ALA A 211 11.22 4.57 -16.89
C ALA A 211 12.44 5.15 -16.15
N ARG A 212 12.69 6.44 -16.32
CA ARG A 212 13.87 7.10 -15.74
C ARG A 212 13.46 8.04 -14.61
N LEU A 213 14.10 7.87 -13.46
CA LEU A 213 13.96 8.77 -12.33
C LEU A 213 14.79 10.05 -12.59
N ALA A 214 14.17 11.22 -12.41
CA ALA A 214 14.86 12.51 -12.50
C ALA A 214 15.85 12.68 -11.32
N GLY A 215 16.86 13.53 -11.51
CA GLY A 215 17.88 13.77 -10.50
C GLY A 215 18.96 12.67 -10.41
N THR A 216 18.88 11.62 -11.24
CA THR A 216 19.83 10.49 -11.17
C THR A 216 21.05 10.67 -12.08
N ARG A 217 21.09 11.68 -12.94
CA ARG A 217 22.24 11.99 -13.79
C ARG A 217 22.99 13.22 -13.29
N LYS A 218 24.30 13.24 -13.55
CA LYS A 218 25.15 14.39 -13.23
C LYS A 218 24.63 15.66 -13.94
N GLY A 219 24.42 16.72 -13.17
CA GLY A 219 23.91 18.01 -13.65
C GLY A 219 22.39 18.14 -13.68
N GLU A 220 21.64 17.11 -13.34
CA GLU A 220 20.20 17.24 -13.11
C GLU A 220 19.93 17.77 -11.70
N LYS A 221 18.81 18.51 -11.55
CA LYS A 221 18.34 18.95 -10.23
C LYS A 221 17.96 17.71 -9.42
N PRO A 222 18.48 17.51 -8.19
CA PRO A 222 18.11 16.38 -7.35
C PRO A 222 16.62 16.44 -6.98
N LEU A 223 16.09 15.29 -6.56
CA LEU A 223 14.77 15.24 -5.94
C LEU A 223 14.79 16.02 -4.62
N PRO A 224 13.67 16.63 -4.21
CA PRO A 224 13.60 17.37 -2.96
C PRO A 224 13.94 16.50 -1.74
N GLU A 225 14.79 17.02 -0.86
CA GLU A 225 15.10 16.44 0.46
C GLU A 225 14.28 17.12 1.56
N VAL A 226 13.85 18.36 1.30
CA VAL A 226 12.92 19.12 2.14
C VAL A 226 11.69 19.43 1.31
N TRP A 227 10.52 19.13 1.83
CA TRP A 227 9.25 19.25 1.12
C TRP A 227 8.08 19.46 2.07
N GLU A 228 7.01 20.04 1.57
CA GLU A 228 5.78 20.28 2.31
C GLU A 228 4.82 19.09 2.13
N HIS A 229 4.33 18.53 3.23
CA HIS A 229 3.35 17.45 3.22
C HIS A 229 2.02 17.95 2.62
N PRO A 230 1.53 17.34 1.52
CA PRO A 230 0.44 17.93 0.74
C PRO A 230 -0.91 17.98 1.46
N PHE A 231 -1.06 17.24 2.55
CA PHE A 231 -2.32 17.14 3.30
C PHE A 231 -2.30 17.89 4.65
N THR A 232 -1.13 18.08 5.25
CA THR A 232 -0.99 18.81 6.53
C THR A 232 -0.35 20.17 6.39
N GLY A 233 0.39 20.42 5.32
CA GLY A 233 1.18 21.64 5.14
C GLY A 233 2.49 21.66 5.95
N GLU A 234 2.79 20.60 6.68
CA GLU A 234 4.01 20.51 7.50
C GLU A 234 5.25 20.27 6.65
N GLU A 235 6.35 20.92 7.03
CA GLU A 235 7.64 20.68 6.40
C GLU A 235 8.20 19.34 6.81
N GLN A 236 8.58 18.53 5.83
CA GLN A 236 9.24 17.25 5.99
C GLN A 236 10.72 17.38 5.63
N GLN A 237 11.61 16.93 6.51
CA GLN A 237 13.06 16.97 6.34
C GLN A 237 13.60 15.56 6.07
N THR A 238 13.00 14.86 5.14
CA THR A 238 13.41 13.50 4.74
C THR A 238 13.39 13.36 3.22
N ASP A 239 14.41 12.76 2.69
CA ASP A 239 14.52 12.44 1.28
C ASP A 239 13.81 11.12 0.93
N LEU A 240 13.81 10.77 -0.35
CA LEU A 240 13.21 9.52 -0.84
C LEU A 240 13.86 8.28 -0.21
N ALA A 241 15.17 8.31 0.11
CA ALA A 241 15.85 7.18 0.74
C ALA A 241 15.38 6.99 2.18
N GLY A 242 15.24 8.09 2.94
CA GLY A 242 14.68 8.06 4.29
C GLY A 242 13.24 7.55 4.34
N LEU A 243 12.41 7.94 3.35
CA LEU A 243 11.03 7.42 3.24
C LEU A 243 11.00 5.91 2.94
N LEU A 244 11.91 5.42 2.10
CA LEU A 244 12.04 3.99 1.83
C LEU A 244 12.48 3.21 3.07
N ASP A 245 13.45 3.74 3.82
CA ASP A 245 13.89 3.15 5.10
C ASP A 245 12.75 3.14 6.13
N GLN A 246 11.97 4.21 6.20
CA GLN A 246 10.78 4.28 7.06
C GLN A 246 9.76 3.20 6.67
N ALA A 247 9.44 3.09 5.39
CA ALA A 247 8.52 2.09 4.87
C ALA A 247 8.98 0.66 5.22
N GLU A 248 10.28 0.38 5.09
CA GLU A 248 10.86 -0.93 5.41
C GLU A 248 10.73 -1.26 6.92
N ARG A 249 11.12 -0.34 7.79
CA ARG A 249 10.99 -0.54 9.25
C ARG A 249 9.53 -0.70 9.67
N THR A 250 8.64 0.14 9.16
CA THR A 250 7.21 0.08 9.46
C THR A 250 6.60 -1.23 8.97
N GLY A 251 6.92 -1.64 7.74
CA GLY A 251 6.44 -2.92 7.19
C GLY A 251 6.95 -4.12 7.99
N ALA A 252 8.20 -4.08 8.45
CA ALA A 252 8.75 -5.12 9.31
C ALA A 252 8.00 -5.20 10.66
N ALA A 253 7.71 -4.06 11.29
CA ALA A 253 6.93 -4.01 12.54
C ALA A 253 5.51 -4.57 12.35
N TYR A 254 4.83 -4.21 11.25
CA TYR A 254 3.50 -4.74 10.94
C TYR A 254 3.50 -6.27 10.73
N MET A 255 4.50 -6.77 10.00
CA MET A 255 4.66 -8.22 9.80
C MET A 255 4.90 -8.96 11.11
N LEU A 256 5.74 -8.41 11.99
CA LEU A 256 6.01 -9.01 13.31
C LEU A 256 4.75 -9.02 14.19
N ALA A 257 3.98 -7.93 14.20
CA ALA A 257 2.72 -7.86 14.93
C ALA A 257 1.70 -8.90 14.42
N ALA A 258 1.54 -9.02 13.10
CA ALA A 258 0.67 -10.04 12.50
C ALA A 258 1.11 -11.47 12.84
N GLN A 259 2.41 -11.76 12.75
CA GLN A 259 2.96 -13.07 13.13
C GLN A 259 2.76 -13.36 14.63
N GLY A 260 2.99 -12.35 15.49
CA GLY A 260 2.73 -12.45 16.92
C GLY A 260 1.29 -12.82 17.23
N TYR A 261 0.33 -12.21 16.52
CA TYR A 261 -1.08 -12.54 16.62
C TYR A 261 -1.37 -14.00 16.20
N TRP A 262 -0.91 -14.44 15.05
CA TRP A 262 -1.15 -15.80 14.55
C TRP A 262 -0.48 -16.89 15.41
N GLN A 263 0.63 -16.54 16.09
CA GLN A 263 1.31 -17.44 17.05
C GLN A 263 0.70 -17.41 18.45
N GLY A 264 -0.36 -16.61 18.68
CA GLY A 264 -0.98 -16.45 19.99
C GLY A 264 -0.14 -15.68 21.02
N LYS A 265 0.93 -15.01 20.57
CA LYS A 265 1.80 -14.17 21.41
C LYS A 265 1.23 -12.78 21.65
N LEU A 266 0.49 -12.24 20.69
CA LEU A 266 -0.22 -10.97 20.79
C LEU A 266 -1.72 -11.16 20.62
N ARG A 267 -2.51 -10.35 21.33
CA ARG A 267 -3.94 -10.22 21.06
C ARG A 267 -4.15 -9.39 19.80
N LEU A 268 -5.30 -9.57 19.13
CA LEU A 268 -5.63 -8.84 17.91
C LEU A 268 -5.58 -7.33 18.10
N GLU A 269 -6.14 -6.82 19.19
CA GLU A 269 -6.18 -5.40 19.50
C GLU A 269 -4.75 -4.83 19.55
N ARG A 270 -3.82 -5.54 20.19
CA ARG A 270 -2.43 -5.11 20.27
C ARG A 270 -1.72 -5.14 18.93
N ALA A 271 -1.99 -6.13 18.09
CA ALA A 271 -1.47 -6.16 16.72
C ALA A 271 -2.01 -4.99 15.89
N MET A 272 -3.29 -4.65 16.04
CA MET A 272 -3.92 -3.54 15.34
C MET A 272 -3.48 -2.17 15.86
N GLU A 273 -3.13 -2.02 17.13
CA GLU A 273 -2.48 -0.81 17.64
C GLU A 273 -1.15 -0.52 16.93
N VAL A 274 -0.37 -1.55 16.61
CA VAL A 274 0.89 -1.41 15.84
C VAL A 274 0.61 -1.09 14.38
N ILE A 275 -0.37 -1.76 13.76
CA ILE A 275 -0.66 -1.63 12.32
C ILE A 275 -1.37 -0.30 12.01
N GLY A 276 -2.29 0.14 12.88
CA GLY A 276 -3.05 1.36 12.73
C GLY A 276 -4.13 1.29 11.65
N SER A 277 -4.69 2.47 11.35
CA SER A 277 -5.72 2.66 10.34
C SER A 277 -5.44 3.97 9.60
N ARG A 278 -4.55 3.95 8.62
CA ARG A 278 -4.10 5.13 7.89
C ARG A 278 -4.60 5.10 6.45
N SER A 279 -4.85 6.29 5.91
CA SER A 279 -5.02 6.42 4.46
C SER A 279 -3.71 6.08 3.75
N TYR A 280 -3.77 5.22 2.73
CA TYR A 280 -2.62 4.91 1.89
C TYR A 280 -2.14 6.14 1.12
N LEU A 281 -3.06 7.08 0.83
CA LEU A 281 -2.75 8.29 0.07
C LEU A 281 -2.05 9.36 0.90
N SER A 282 -2.55 9.60 2.12
CA SER A 282 -2.05 10.67 2.98
C SER A 282 -1.07 10.20 4.05
N GLY A 283 -1.04 8.90 4.36
CA GLY A 283 -0.29 8.36 5.49
C GLY A 283 -0.84 8.74 6.87
N LEU A 284 -1.93 9.53 6.91
CA LEU A 284 -2.53 10.02 8.14
C LEU A 284 -3.57 9.04 8.68
N GLU A 285 -3.71 8.99 10.00
CA GLU A 285 -4.79 8.22 10.64
C GLU A 285 -6.15 8.74 10.17
N ASP A 286 -7.04 7.84 9.78
CA ASP A 286 -8.41 8.19 9.46
C ASP A 286 -9.26 8.12 10.72
N ALA A 287 -9.74 9.27 11.18
CA ALA A 287 -10.64 9.36 12.33
C ALA A 287 -11.94 8.54 12.14
N ARG A 288 -12.32 8.24 10.89
CA ARG A 288 -13.48 7.40 10.55
C ARG A 288 -13.18 5.90 10.63
N SER A 289 -11.90 5.54 10.64
CA SER A 289 -11.42 4.17 10.68
C SER A 289 -11.15 3.64 12.08
N ALA A 290 -11.35 4.43 13.13
CA ALA A 290 -11.28 3.93 14.50
C ALA A 290 -12.28 2.76 14.64
N PRO A 291 -11.86 1.55 15.11
CA PRO A 291 -12.80 0.49 15.39
C PRO A 291 -13.90 1.08 16.27
N ALA A 292 -15.16 0.81 15.91
CA ALA A 292 -16.30 1.30 16.68
C ALA A 292 -16.11 0.84 18.13
N ARG A 293 -15.48 1.66 18.95
CA ARG A 293 -15.58 1.54 20.39
C ARG A 293 -17.07 1.58 20.64
N GLN A 294 -17.58 0.51 21.25
CA GLN A 294 -18.94 0.45 21.68
C GLN A 294 -19.29 1.83 22.22
N GLN A 295 -20.22 2.52 21.57
CA GLN A 295 -20.71 3.80 22.03
C GLN A 295 -21.30 3.49 23.42
N GLU A 296 -20.56 3.84 24.46
CA GLU A 296 -21.18 3.99 25.77
C GLU A 296 -22.33 4.97 25.62
N PRO A 297 -23.51 4.64 26.15
CA PRO A 297 -24.65 5.56 26.06
C PRO A 297 -24.22 6.91 26.62
N ALA A 298 -24.56 7.97 25.90
CA ALA A 298 -24.25 9.35 26.26
C ALA A 298 -24.51 9.60 27.73
N PRO A 299 -23.58 10.22 28.49
CA PRO A 299 -23.85 10.61 29.87
C PRO A 299 -25.04 11.57 29.89
N VAL A 300 -26.00 11.26 30.74
CA VAL A 300 -27.11 12.15 31.07
C VAL A 300 -26.53 13.46 31.61
N GLU A 301 -26.87 14.58 30.99
CA GLU A 301 -26.47 15.92 31.42
C GLU A 301 -26.78 16.10 32.92
N GLN A 302 -25.73 16.39 33.69
CA GLN A 302 -25.85 17.02 34.99
C GLN A 302 -25.39 18.47 34.89
N PRO A 303 -26.01 19.44 35.60
CA PRO A 303 -25.79 20.85 35.35
C PRO A 303 -24.44 21.36 35.87
N GLU A 304 -24.00 22.42 35.23
CA GLU A 304 -22.76 23.16 35.32
C GLU A 304 -22.18 23.36 36.72
N ALA A 305 -20.89 23.12 36.90
CA ALA A 305 -20.06 23.73 37.95
C ALA A 305 -18.85 24.40 37.28
N GLU A 306 -18.54 25.61 37.73
CA GLU A 306 -17.63 26.61 37.20
C GLU A 306 -16.13 26.19 37.18
N PRO A 307 -15.23 26.96 36.52
CA PRO A 307 -14.02 26.47 35.89
C PRO A 307 -12.80 26.41 36.81
N ALA A 308 -11.96 25.41 36.63
CA ALA A 308 -10.61 25.34 37.19
C ALA A 308 -9.58 25.18 36.07
N VAL A 309 -8.74 26.15 36.03
CA VAL A 309 -7.39 26.36 35.45
C VAL A 309 -6.74 25.23 34.68
N GLU A 310 -6.40 25.58 33.44
CA GLU A 310 -5.56 24.84 32.47
C GLU A 310 -4.17 24.52 33.04
N THR A 311 -3.75 23.26 32.87
CA THR A 311 -2.35 22.88 32.72
C THR A 311 -2.24 22.06 31.48
N GLU A 312 -1.58 22.63 30.48
CA GLU A 312 -1.20 21.96 29.23
C GLU A 312 -0.29 20.77 29.53
N ALA A 313 -0.74 19.56 29.24
CA ALA A 313 0.11 18.40 29.10
C ALA A 313 0.15 18.05 27.61
N GLU A 314 1.30 18.31 26.99
CA GLU A 314 1.62 17.82 25.65
C GLU A 314 1.55 16.28 25.65
N GLU A 315 0.54 15.72 25.00
CA GLU A 315 0.47 14.30 24.68
C GLU A 315 1.47 13.99 23.56
N GLN A 316 2.67 13.56 23.94
CA GLN A 316 3.66 13.03 23.01
C GLN A 316 3.14 11.69 22.49
N GLN A 317 2.89 11.58 21.20
CA GLN A 317 2.64 10.32 20.53
C GLN A 317 3.83 9.37 20.74
N PRO A 318 3.61 8.10 21.14
CA PRO A 318 4.69 7.15 21.34
C PRO A 318 5.45 6.94 20.02
N ARG A 319 6.75 7.20 20.05
CA ARG A 319 7.64 6.85 18.95
C ARG A 319 7.77 5.32 18.88
N TRP A 320 7.92 4.78 17.67
CA TRP A 320 8.17 3.34 17.47
C TRP A 320 9.37 2.81 18.28
N GLU A 321 10.32 3.69 18.64
CA GLU A 321 11.48 3.42 19.52
C GLU A 321 11.09 3.10 20.96
N ASP A 322 9.90 3.51 21.40
CA ASP A 322 9.40 3.31 22.76
C ASP A 322 8.59 2.01 22.91
N ILE A 323 8.41 1.24 21.81
CA ILE A 323 7.73 -0.05 21.83
C ILE A 323 8.77 -1.13 22.19
N ASP A 324 8.92 -1.40 23.47
CA ASP A 324 9.73 -2.52 23.96
C ASP A 324 9.07 -3.86 23.62
N ILE A 325 9.51 -4.43 22.50
CA ILE A 325 9.08 -5.78 22.04
C ILE A 325 9.96 -6.87 22.68
N SER A 326 10.98 -6.50 23.46
CA SER A 326 11.94 -7.45 24.05
C SER A 326 11.43 -8.13 25.31
N GLY A 327 10.37 -7.61 25.94
CA GLY A 327 9.90 -8.08 27.24
C GLY A 327 9.01 -9.32 27.25
N GLU A 328 8.55 -9.84 26.10
CA GLU A 328 7.66 -11.01 26.05
C GLU A 328 8.24 -12.24 25.33
N LEU A 329 9.53 -12.25 25.08
CA LEU A 329 10.24 -13.46 24.62
C LEU A 329 10.87 -14.18 25.81
N ASP A 330 10.08 -14.54 26.82
CA ASP A 330 10.54 -15.46 27.86
C ASP A 330 10.73 -16.86 27.27
N ASP A 331 11.99 -17.18 27.13
CA ASP A 331 12.57 -18.47 26.81
C ASP A 331 12.30 -19.43 28.00
N ASN A 332 11.14 -20.08 28.00
CA ASN A 332 10.86 -21.18 28.93
C ASN A 332 9.97 -22.23 28.27
N SER A 333 10.59 -23.10 27.46
CA SER A 333 10.19 -24.53 27.37
C SER A 333 11.23 -25.33 26.56
N VAL A 334 12.36 -25.65 27.18
CA VAL A 334 13.08 -26.89 26.84
C VAL A 334 13.23 -27.65 28.16
N GLY A 335 12.43 -28.69 28.28
CA GLY A 335 12.52 -29.73 29.27
C GLY A 335 11.88 -30.96 28.70
#